data_abe84d275520bc35659ffe6a7746cb35
#
_entry.id   abe84d275520bc35659ffe6a7746cb35
#
_cell.length_a   1.000
_cell.length_b   1.000
_cell.length_c   1.000
_cell.angle_alpha   90.00
_cell.angle_beta   90.00
_cell.angle_gamma   90.00
#
_symmetry.space_group_name_H-M   'P 1'
#
loop_
_entity.id
_entity.type
_entity.pdbx_description
1 polymer ?
#
loop_
_entity_poly.entity_id
_entity_poly.type
_entity_poly.pdbx_seq_one_letter_code
_entity_poly.pdbx_strand_id
1 'polypeptide(L)'
;MNLNKFADKIDEELMKKVKLCAQSKHSCVVYVNSFMLFKKVLKKAGIKECYDYPFISAMGVQLSDNQIINLTKNNDVKYISSGSRVFAQIGVSKKIMHINKFYDESIFGKSCSVAIIDTGINPHLDFCVPNQRIIKFVDLIEGRAEPYDDNGHGSFVAGIACGNGIASGRKFAGIATQSNIIAIKALEKTGDAGAFKILEAMQWVYDNRRKFNIRVVCMSFGSSPLGERDPLLLGAEALWNAGVVVVAAAGNSGPEDRSIKSPGVSNRIITVGGLSDNRDELGGFDMKLFEVAEFSSRGPAGCYLKPDLIAPATNITGVNKLGGYQKMSGTSVATPMIAGIACLIIDKNPDITPDQLKVRLVRSCRSIAKNRNYEGFGWFDAELLFR
;
A
#
# COMPACT_ATOMS: atom_id res chain seq x y z
N MET A 1 9.60 -15.44 34.42
CA MET A 1 8.13 -15.35 34.36
C MET A 1 7.63 -16.06 33.10
N ASN A 2 6.63 -16.94 33.21
CA ASN A 2 6.23 -17.80 32.08
C ASN A 2 5.29 -17.03 31.12
N LEU A 3 5.87 -16.33 30.14
CA LEU A 3 5.14 -15.57 29.11
C LEU A 3 4.28 -16.46 28.20
N ASN A 4 4.55 -17.76 28.15
CA ASN A 4 3.78 -18.72 27.36
C ASN A 4 2.30 -18.81 27.78
N LYS A 5 1.96 -18.35 29.03
CA LYS A 5 0.58 -18.31 29.53
C LYS A 5 -0.30 -17.23 28.82
N PHE A 6 0.30 -16.31 28.07
CA PHE A 6 -0.36 -15.20 27.35
C PHE A 6 -0.03 -15.18 25.87
N ALA A 7 0.39 -16.33 25.33
CA ALA A 7 0.76 -16.47 23.91
C ALA A 7 -0.39 -16.15 22.93
N ASP A 8 -1.62 -16.26 23.40
CA ASP A 8 -2.84 -15.91 22.66
C ASP A 8 -3.09 -14.39 22.54
N LYS A 9 -2.45 -13.59 23.40
CA LYS A 9 -2.65 -12.13 23.48
C LYS A 9 -1.47 -11.28 23.00
N ILE A 10 -0.40 -11.88 22.51
CA ILE A 10 0.80 -11.16 22.06
C ILE A 10 1.41 -11.84 20.83
N ASP A 11 1.87 -11.06 19.84
CA ASP A 11 2.53 -11.65 18.67
C ASP A 11 3.90 -12.26 19.01
N GLU A 12 4.29 -13.25 18.20
CA GLU A 12 5.53 -14.02 18.42
C GLU A 12 6.79 -13.17 18.36
N GLU A 13 6.84 -12.17 17.48
CA GLU A 13 8.00 -11.29 17.31
C GLU A 13 8.18 -10.39 18.53
N LEU A 14 7.07 -9.78 19.01
CA LEU A 14 7.07 -8.98 20.23
C LEU A 14 7.44 -9.83 21.45
N MET A 15 6.93 -11.06 21.51
CA MET A 15 7.27 -12.00 22.58
C MET A 15 8.76 -12.34 22.61
N LYS A 16 9.38 -12.54 21.43
CA LYS A 16 10.82 -12.77 21.31
C LYS A 16 11.61 -11.54 21.78
N LYS A 17 11.21 -10.33 21.37
CA LYS A 17 11.85 -9.07 21.79
C LYS A 17 11.78 -8.85 23.29
N VAL A 18 10.61 -9.05 23.90
CA VAL A 18 10.41 -8.93 25.36
C VAL A 18 11.22 -9.96 26.16
N LYS A 19 11.47 -11.16 25.59
CA LYS A 19 12.33 -12.18 26.23
C LYS A 19 13.82 -11.85 26.16
N LEU A 20 14.27 -11.11 25.15
CA LEU A 20 15.69 -10.86 24.85
C LEU A 20 16.22 -9.53 25.42
N CYS A 21 15.39 -8.54 25.63
CA CYS A 21 15.79 -7.17 25.94
C CYS A 21 15.11 -6.64 27.23
N ALA A 22 15.77 -6.73 28.36
CA ALA A 22 15.35 -6.03 29.58
C ALA A 22 15.52 -4.50 29.37
N GLN A 23 14.42 -3.71 29.50
CA GLN A 23 14.35 -2.24 29.53
C GLN A 23 14.21 -1.49 28.19
N SER A 24 13.95 -2.10 27.05
CA SER A 24 13.61 -1.37 25.84
C SER A 24 12.15 -0.90 25.82
N LYS A 25 11.86 0.19 25.09
CA LYS A 25 10.50 0.58 24.73
C LYS A 25 10.16 0.00 23.36
N HIS A 26 8.97 -0.57 23.25
CA HIS A 26 8.46 -1.16 22.02
C HIS A 26 7.27 -0.36 21.50
N SER A 27 7.25 -0.08 20.21
CA SER A 27 6.06 0.43 19.51
C SER A 27 5.06 -0.72 19.42
N CYS A 28 3.90 -0.58 20.04
CA CYS A 28 2.87 -1.61 20.08
C CYS A 28 1.54 -1.09 19.55
N VAL A 29 0.79 -1.96 18.87
CA VAL A 29 -0.62 -1.77 18.56
C VAL A 29 -1.44 -2.67 19.46
N VAL A 30 -2.28 -2.07 20.33
CA VAL A 30 -3.09 -2.77 21.32
C VAL A 30 -4.53 -2.77 20.88
N TYR A 31 -5.08 -3.95 20.59
CA TYR A 31 -6.49 -4.14 20.27
C TYR A 31 -7.32 -4.22 21.56
N VAL A 32 -8.39 -3.46 21.63
CA VAL A 32 -9.17 -3.28 22.87
C VAL A 32 -10.68 -3.51 22.65
N ASN A 33 -11.40 -3.83 23.73
CA ASN A 33 -12.85 -3.88 23.72
C ASN A 33 -13.45 -2.49 23.85
N SER A 34 -12.86 -1.63 24.69
CA SER A 34 -13.34 -0.28 24.96
C SER A 34 -12.20 0.74 25.01
N PHE A 35 -12.22 1.72 24.11
CA PHE A 35 -11.25 2.84 24.12
C PHE A 35 -11.29 3.62 25.43
N MET A 36 -12.49 3.88 25.95
CA MET A 36 -12.67 4.70 27.14
C MET A 36 -12.06 4.03 28.38
N LEU A 37 -12.28 2.72 28.54
CA LEU A 37 -11.73 1.94 29.66
C LEU A 37 -10.21 1.83 29.51
N PHE A 38 -9.73 1.54 28.32
CA PHE A 38 -8.31 1.36 28.10
C PHE A 38 -7.50 2.66 28.27
N LYS A 39 -8.04 3.82 27.85
CA LYS A 39 -7.41 5.14 28.15
C LYS A 39 -7.23 5.38 29.64
N LYS A 40 -8.16 4.95 30.50
CA LYS A 40 -8.01 5.02 31.96
C LYS A 40 -6.86 4.10 32.43
N VAL A 41 -6.71 2.92 31.82
CA VAL A 41 -5.61 1.98 32.11
C VAL A 41 -4.27 2.60 31.74
N LEU A 42 -4.14 3.18 30.53
CA LEU A 42 -2.90 3.85 30.08
C LEU A 42 -2.52 5.01 30.98
N LYS A 43 -3.50 5.84 31.38
CA LYS A 43 -3.27 6.97 32.31
C LYS A 43 -2.77 6.49 33.66
N LYS A 44 -3.34 5.41 34.22
CA LYS A 44 -2.88 4.81 35.47
C LYS A 44 -1.48 4.19 35.36
N ALA A 45 -1.12 3.68 34.18
CA ALA A 45 0.21 3.14 33.89
C ALA A 45 1.25 4.20 33.56
N GLY A 46 0.91 5.51 33.61
CA GLY A 46 1.81 6.62 33.30
C GLY A 46 2.15 6.77 31.82
N ILE A 47 1.38 6.17 30.94
CA ILE A 47 1.56 6.25 29.48
C ILE A 47 0.82 7.48 28.97
N LYS A 48 1.56 8.49 28.47
CA LYS A 48 1.02 9.79 28.06
C LYS A 48 0.74 9.86 26.57
N GLU A 49 1.54 9.20 25.73
CA GLU A 49 1.43 9.22 24.28
C GLU A 49 0.71 7.98 23.80
N CYS A 50 -0.45 8.15 23.19
CA CYS A 50 -1.20 7.11 22.51
C CYS A 50 -1.90 7.67 21.27
N TYR A 51 -2.05 6.82 20.27
CA TYR A 51 -2.73 7.09 19.01
C TYR A 51 -3.98 6.23 18.91
N ASP A 52 -5.12 6.82 18.61
CA ASP A 52 -6.39 6.10 18.50
C ASP A 52 -6.61 5.62 17.06
N TYR A 53 -6.93 4.34 16.90
CA TYR A 53 -7.29 3.72 15.61
C TYR A 53 -8.69 3.07 15.71
N PRO A 54 -9.80 3.89 15.78
CA PRO A 54 -11.15 3.37 15.96
C PRO A 54 -11.59 2.40 14.87
N PHE A 55 -11.09 2.58 13.64
CA PHE A 55 -11.45 1.76 12.47
C PHE A 55 -11.03 0.28 12.58
N ILE A 56 -10.08 -0.05 13.46
CA ILE A 56 -9.65 -1.44 13.79
C ILE A 56 -9.80 -1.77 15.27
N SER A 57 -10.46 -0.92 16.06
CA SER A 57 -10.61 -1.07 17.51
C SER A 57 -9.27 -1.23 18.24
N ALA A 58 -8.26 -0.43 17.88
CA ALA A 58 -6.91 -0.52 18.42
C ALA A 58 -6.32 0.84 18.80
N MET A 59 -5.26 0.84 19.61
CA MET A 59 -4.48 2.01 20.01
C MET A 59 -2.99 1.76 19.81
N GLY A 60 -2.29 2.75 19.25
CA GLY A 60 -0.82 2.76 19.15
C GLY A 60 -0.20 3.34 20.43
N VAL A 61 0.76 2.64 21.01
CA VAL A 61 1.42 3.05 22.28
C VAL A 61 2.87 2.61 22.31
N GLN A 62 3.71 3.38 23.02
CA GLN A 62 5.08 2.95 23.36
C GLN A 62 5.08 2.29 24.72
N LEU A 63 5.45 1.01 24.78
CA LEU A 63 5.38 0.19 26.00
C LEU A 63 6.76 -0.40 26.36
N SER A 64 7.09 -0.40 27.64
CA SER A 64 8.19 -1.22 28.15
C SER A 64 7.79 -2.69 28.32
N ASP A 65 8.76 -3.59 28.42
CA ASP A 65 8.53 -5.03 28.64
C ASP A 65 7.55 -5.30 29.78
N ASN A 66 7.73 -4.62 30.91
CA ASN A 66 6.85 -4.78 32.09
C ASN A 66 5.43 -4.27 31.82
N GLN A 67 5.27 -3.19 31.04
CA GLN A 67 3.96 -2.66 30.68
C GLN A 67 3.24 -3.62 29.71
N ILE A 68 3.95 -4.22 28.75
CA ILE A 68 3.39 -5.23 27.84
C ILE A 68 2.86 -6.42 28.66
N ILE A 69 3.70 -7.00 29.56
CA ILE A 69 3.32 -8.12 30.40
C ILE A 69 2.11 -7.79 31.30
N ASN A 70 2.03 -6.58 31.83
CA ASN A 70 0.90 -6.18 32.65
C ASN A 70 -0.38 -5.99 31.85
N LEU A 71 -0.28 -5.46 30.63
CA LEU A 71 -1.43 -5.25 29.73
C LEU A 71 -2.02 -6.56 29.22
N THR A 72 -1.23 -7.64 29.04
CA THR A 72 -1.79 -8.96 28.66
C THR A 72 -2.75 -9.53 29.71
N LYS A 73 -2.61 -9.11 30.98
CA LYS A 73 -3.50 -9.53 32.08
C LYS A 73 -4.84 -8.77 32.12
N ASN A 74 -4.96 -7.70 31.33
CA ASN A 74 -6.16 -6.86 31.30
C ASN A 74 -7.23 -7.50 30.40
N ASN A 75 -8.45 -7.62 30.90
CA ASN A 75 -9.56 -8.23 30.17
C ASN A 75 -10.08 -7.34 29.00
N ASP A 76 -9.80 -6.03 29.05
CA ASP A 76 -10.13 -5.11 27.94
C ASP A 76 -9.17 -5.21 26.78
N VAL A 77 -7.97 -5.78 26.99
CA VAL A 77 -6.97 -6.02 25.95
C VAL A 77 -7.23 -7.36 25.27
N LYS A 78 -7.53 -7.30 23.99
CA LYS A 78 -7.73 -8.46 23.10
C LYS A 78 -6.40 -9.03 22.65
N TYR A 79 -5.51 -8.15 22.18
CA TYR A 79 -4.24 -8.54 21.58
C TYR A 79 -3.25 -7.38 21.55
N ILE A 80 -1.95 -7.68 21.65
CA ILE A 80 -0.86 -6.71 21.52
C ILE A 80 0.06 -7.17 20.40
N SER A 81 0.18 -6.33 19.36
CA SER A 81 1.05 -6.56 18.22
C SER A 81 2.25 -5.63 18.23
N SER A 82 3.39 -6.10 17.78
CA SER A 82 4.55 -5.26 17.51
C SER A 82 4.31 -4.37 16.32
N GLY A 83 4.90 -3.18 16.33
CA GLY A 83 4.97 -2.31 15.16
C GLY A 83 6.10 -2.75 14.24
N SER A 84 5.80 -3.51 13.20
CA SER A 84 6.79 -3.87 12.17
C SER A 84 7.24 -2.66 11.36
N ARG A 85 8.49 -2.66 10.85
CA ARG A 85 8.97 -1.66 9.91
C ARG A 85 8.44 -1.94 8.50
N VAL A 86 8.20 -0.86 7.74
CA VAL A 86 7.64 -0.89 6.39
C VAL A 86 8.62 -0.22 5.43
N PHE A 87 8.80 -0.76 4.19
CA PHE A 87 9.81 -0.34 3.23
C PHE A 87 9.22 -0.10 1.83
N ALA A 88 9.75 0.87 1.07
CA ALA A 88 9.24 1.37 -0.21
C ALA A 88 9.95 0.85 -1.48
N GLN A 89 9.25 0.75 -2.64
CA GLN A 89 9.77 0.20 -3.95
C GLN A 89 8.99 0.72 -5.19
N ILE A 90 9.52 0.65 -6.48
CA ILE A 90 9.12 1.50 -7.64
C ILE A 90 9.22 0.97 -9.11
N GLY A 91 8.50 1.52 -10.16
CA GLY A 91 8.62 1.58 -11.64
C GLY A 91 7.46 1.33 -12.67
N VAL A 92 7.26 1.74 -14.01
CA VAL A 92 6.06 1.75 -14.94
C VAL A 92 6.13 1.27 -16.40
N SER A 93 4.99 0.74 -17.04
CA SER A 93 4.77 0.62 -18.50
C SER A 93 3.30 0.46 -18.96
N LYS A 94 2.76 1.36 -19.80
CA LYS A 94 1.34 1.44 -20.23
C LYS A 94 0.98 0.64 -21.48
N LYS A 95 1.90 0.51 -22.43
CA LYS A 95 1.62 -0.11 -23.74
C LYS A 95 1.22 -1.58 -23.58
N ILE A 96 1.92 -2.30 -22.71
CA ILE A 96 1.69 -3.71 -22.42
C ILE A 96 0.26 -3.96 -21.97
N MET A 97 -0.28 -3.11 -21.09
CA MET A 97 -1.61 -3.25 -20.50
C MET A 97 -2.75 -2.67 -21.37
N HIS A 98 -2.48 -2.26 -22.57
CA HIS A 98 -3.44 -1.66 -23.51
C HIS A 98 -4.29 -0.51 -22.92
N ILE A 99 -3.68 0.33 -22.05
CA ILE A 99 -4.38 1.41 -21.33
C ILE A 99 -5.06 2.42 -22.26
N ASN A 100 -4.60 2.54 -23.51
CA ASN A 100 -5.22 3.42 -24.49
C ASN A 100 -6.72 3.14 -24.71
N LYS A 101 -7.18 1.90 -24.48
CA LYS A 101 -8.63 1.57 -24.55
C LYS A 101 -9.49 2.45 -23.64
N PHE A 102 -8.99 2.82 -22.46
CA PHE A 102 -9.69 3.78 -21.61
C PHE A 102 -9.67 5.19 -22.19
N TYR A 103 -8.53 5.61 -22.73
CA TYR A 103 -8.36 6.95 -23.26
C TYR A 103 -9.18 7.17 -24.53
N ASP A 104 -9.36 6.13 -25.35
CA ASP A 104 -10.22 6.14 -26.53
C ASP A 104 -11.69 6.40 -26.15
N GLU A 105 -12.12 5.98 -24.95
CA GLU A 105 -13.44 6.32 -24.39
C GLU A 105 -13.44 7.61 -23.53
N SER A 106 -12.37 8.42 -23.59
CA SER A 106 -12.22 9.65 -22.79
C SER A 106 -12.25 9.44 -21.27
N ILE A 107 -11.81 8.26 -20.79
CA ILE A 107 -11.71 7.89 -19.37
C ILE A 107 -10.28 8.15 -18.91
N PHE A 108 -10.11 9.08 -17.96
CA PHE A 108 -8.81 9.55 -17.46
C PHE A 108 -8.70 9.54 -15.94
N GLY A 109 -9.73 9.03 -15.21
CA GLY A 109 -9.76 8.91 -13.76
C GLY A 109 -10.23 10.16 -13.01
N LYS A 110 -10.88 11.12 -13.67
CA LYS A 110 -11.27 12.41 -13.06
C LYS A 110 -12.27 12.30 -11.92
N SER A 111 -13.10 11.26 -11.90
CA SER A 111 -14.13 11.02 -10.88
C SER A 111 -13.59 10.36 -9.59
N CYS A 112 -12.27 10.25 -9.44
CA CYS A 112 -11.64 9.52 -8.35
C CYS A 112 -10.48 10.31 -7.76
N SER A 113 -10.39 10.31 -6.42
CA SER A 113 -9.16 10.67 -5.71
C SER A 113 -8.44 9.41 -5.26
N VAL A 114 -7.12 9.37 -5.48
CA VAL A 114 -6.24 8.31 -4.96
C VAL A 114 -5.41 8.83 -3.80
N ALA A 115 -5.43 8.13 -2.68
CA ALA A 115 -4.52 8.38 -1.58
C ALA A 115 -3.24 7.57 -1.80
N ILE A 116 -2.10 8.25 -1.78
CA ILE A 116 -0.76 7.68 -1.84
C ILE A 116 -0.17 7.77 -0.44
N ILE A 117 -0.09 6.64 0.26
CA ILE A 117 0.57 6.54 1.57
C ILE A 117 2.03 6.15 1.31
N ASP A 118 2.95 7.11 1.49
CA ASP A 118 4.33 6.94 1.04
C ASP A 118 5.30 7.94 1.72
N THR A 119 6.45 8.25 1.10
CA THR A 119 7.49 9.17 1.58
C THR A 119 7.13 10.66 1.40
N GLY A 120 5.96 10.97 0.91
CA GLY A 120 5.53 12.32 0.51
C GLY A 120 5.42 12.44 -1.01
N ILE A 121 5.05 13.61 -1.50
CA ILE A 121 4.98 13.92 -2.93
C ILE A 121 5.53 15.34 -3.14
N ASN A 122 6.55 15.48 -3.96
CA ASN A 122 7.05 16.79 -4.35
C ASN A 122 6.18 17.39 -5.45
N PRO A 123 5.85 18.69 -5.41
CA PRO A 123 5.15 19.35 -6.50
C PRO A 123 5.95 19.25 -7.81
N HIS A 124 5.45 18.43 -8.74
CA HIS A 124 6.00 18.28 -10.08
C HIS A 124 5.01 18.81 -11.10
N LEU A 125 5.49 19.30 -12.24
CA LEU A 125 4.61 19.84 -13.32
C LEU A 125 3.52 18.86 -13.70
N ASP A 126 3.81 17.56 -13.70
CA ASP A 126 2.83 16.50 -14.01
C ASP A 126 1.67 16.40 -13.01
N PHE A 127 1.77 17.03 -11.86
CA PHE A 127 0.71 17.07 -10.84
C PHE A 127 0.03 18.41 -10.73
N CYS A 128 0.74 19.50 -11.11
CA CYS A 128 0.35 20.86 -10.81
C CYS A 128 -0.17 21.62 -12.05
N VAL A 129 0.13 21.16 -13.26
CA VAL A 129 -0.21 21.84 -14.52
C VAL A 129 -1.05 20.90 -15.40
N PRO A 130 -2.12 21.37 -16.09
CA PRO A 130 -2.69 22.73 -16.05
C PRO A 130 -3.46 23.02 -14.74
N ASN A 131 -3.83 21.99 -13.98
CA ASN A 131 -4.58 22.10 -12.73
C ASN A 131 -3.80 21.45 -11.59
N GLN A 132 -3.86 22.04 -10.38
CA GLN A 132 -3.33 21.44 -9.16
C GLN A 132 -4.14 20.21 -8.80
N ARG A 133 -3.51 19.02 -8.86
CA ARG A 133 -4.17 17.75 -8.57
C ARG A 133 -3.72 17.11 -7.24
N ILE A 134 -2.68 17.62 -6.61
CA ILE A 134 -2.40 17.34 -5.19
C ILE A 134 -3.37 18.22 -4.39
N ILE A 135 -4.58 17.71 -4.14
CA ILE A 135 -5.64 18.48 -3.49
C ILE A 135 -5.57 18.45 -1.97
N LYS A 136 -4.76 17.55 -1.41
CA LYS A 136 -4.46 17.47 0.02
C LYS A 136 -3.09 16.84 0.24
N PHE A 137 -2.32 17.45 1.12
CA PHE A 137 -1.10 16.89 1.68
C PHE A 137 -1.27 16.70 3.20
N VAL A 138 -0.78 15.57 3.70
CA VAL A 138 -0.78 15.22 5.12
C VAL A 138 0.61 14.70 5.47
N ASP A 139 1.29 15.38 6.36
CA ASP A 139 2.61 14.99 6.85
C ASP A 139 2.49 14.45 8.28
N LEU A 140 2.64 13.15 8.43
CA LEU A 140 2.60 12.47 9.72
C LEU A 140 4.00 12.33 10.34
N ILE A 141 5.05 12.78 9.66
CA ILE A 141 6.44 12.68 10.11
C ILE A 141 6.88 13.98 10.80
N GLU A 142 6.83 15.11 10.08
CA GLU A 142 7.30 16.39 10.55
C GLU A 142 6.18 17.43 10.74
N GLY A 143 4.95 17.12 10.28
CA GLY A 143 3.79 18.02 10.43
C GLY A 143 3.80 19.22 9.49
N ARG A 144 4.57 19.22 8.40
CA ARG A 144 4.62 20.33 7.44
C ARG A 144 3.32 20.46 6.66
N ALA A 145 2.93 21.70 6.35
CA ALA A 145 1.73 21.98 5.58
C ALA A 145 1.92 21.82 4.07
N GLU A 146 3.11 22.18 3.56
CA GLU A 146 3.42 22.19 2.13
C GLU A 146 3.93 20.83 1.65
N PRO A 147 3.49 20.37 0.47
CA PRO A 147 3.91 19.09 -0.10
C PRO A 147 5.42 19.04 -0.34
N TYR A 148 6.05 17.98 0.12
CA TYR A 148 7.45 17.65 -0.15
C TYR A 148 7.67 16.14 -0.14
N ASP A 149 8.83 15.72 -0.66
CA ASP A 149 9.30 14.34 -0.65
C ASP A 149 10.83 14.32 -0.54
N ASP A 150 11.34 14.01 0.63
CA ASP A 150 12.76 13.99 0.94
C ASP A 150 13.46 12.68 0.53
N ASN A 151 12.70 11.63 0.21
CA ASN A 151 13.19 10.37 -0.36
C ASN A 151 13.08 10.36 -1.89
N GLY A 152 11.88 10.61 -2.43
CA GLY A 152 11.57 10.61 -3.86
C GLY A 152 10.69 9.44 -4.31
N HIS A 153 10.42 8.48 -3.41
CA HIS A 153 9.63 7.30 -3.72
C HIS A 153 8.17 7.66 -3.94
N GLY A 154 7.54 8.37 -3.04
CA GLY A 154 6.15 8.73 -3.15
C GLY A 154 5.86 9.60 -4.36
N SER A 155 6.77 10.53 -4.72
CA SER A 155 6.66 11.32 -5.97
C SER A 155 6.67 10.44 -7.21
N PHE A 156 7.51 9.42 -7.20
CA PHE A 156 7.61 8.46 -8.29
C PHE A 156 6.34 7.60 -8.38
N VAL A 157 5.88 7.03 -7.27
CA VAL A 157 4.63 6.25 -7.18
C VAL A 157 3.43 7.08 -7.66
N ALA A 158 3.32 8.34 -7.21
CA ALA A 158 2.28 9.26 -7.68
C ALA A 158 2.37 9.52 -9.18
N GLY A 159 3.59 9.67 -9.72
CA GLY A 159 3.85 9.85 -11.15
C GLY A 159 3.31 8.70 -11.97
N ILE A 160 3.51 7.48 -11.50
CA ILE A 160 3.01 6.26 -12.15
C ILE A 160 1.49 6.16 -12.09
N ALA A 161 0.90 6.39 -10.92
CA ALA A 161 -0.54 6.33 -10.76
C ALA A 161 -1.24 7.44 -11.55
N CYS A 162 -0.77 8.70 -11.42
CA CYS A 162 -1.55 9.89 -11.77
C CYS A 162 -0.79 10.99 -12.51
N GLY A 163 0.50 10.87 -12.82
CA GLY A 163 1.24 11.86 -13.59
C GLY A 163 0.64 12.10 -14.95
N ASN A 164 0.38 13.36 -15.35
CA ASN A 164 -0.15 13.64 -16.69
C ASN A 164 0.92 13.71 -17.78
N GLY A 165 2.19 13.64 -17.42
CA GLY A 165 3.33 13.61 -18.31
C GLY A 165 3.63 14.92 -19.04
N ILE A 166 3.06 16.05 -18.60
CA ILE A 166 3.20 17.34 -19.31
C ILE A 166 4.65 17.77 -19.44
N ALA A 167 5.46 17.53 -18.41
CA ALA A 167 6.89 17.84 -18.39
C ALA A 167 7.71 17.02 -19.41
N SER A 168 7.16 15.91 -19.93
CA SER A 168 7.78 15.04 -20.93
C SER A 168 7.08 15.04 -22.28
N GLY A 169 6.19 16.01 -22.56
CA GLY A 169 5.35 15.96 -23.74
C GLY A 169 4.44 14.71 -23.77
N ARG A 170 3.99 14.25 -22.60
CA ARG A 170 3.18 13.05 -22.33
C ARG A 170 3.89 11.70 -22.52
N LYS A 171 5.18 11.69 -22.83
CA LYS A 171 5.97 10.46 -23.02
C LYS A 171 5.94 9.55 -21.78
N PHE A 172 6.05 10.13 -20.58
CA PHE A 172 6.09 9.42 -19.32
C PHE A 172 4.82 9.65 -18.46
N ALA A 173 3.68 9.92 -19.10
CA ALA A 173 2.42 10.05 -18.40
C ALA A 173 2.05 8.74 -17.65
N GLY A 174 1.54 8.86 -16.45
CA GLY A 174 0.99 7.77 -15.62
C GLY A 174 -0.33 7.22 -16.17
N ILE A 175 -1.03 6.45 -15.36
CA ILE A 175 -2.24 5.72 -15.77
C ILE A 175 -3.49 6.61 -15.69
N ALA A 176 -3.84 7.15 -14.52
CA ALA A 176 -5.06 7.94 -14.28
C ALA A 176 -4.74 9.44 -14.30
N THR A 177 -4.49 9.97 -15.50
CA THR A 177 -3.85 11.28 -15.71
C THR A 177 -4.69 12.49 -15.25
N GLN A 178 -5.97 12.29 -14.87
CA GLN A 178 -6.85 13.34 -14.36
C GLN A 178 -7.35 13.07 -12.94
N SER A 179 -6.94 11.98 -12.28
CA SER A 179 -7.29 11.73 -10.88
C SER A 179 -6.68 12.77 -9.94
N ASN A 180 -7.43 13.12 -8.90
CA ASN A 180 -6.92 13.90 -7.79
C ASN A 180 -6.00 13.04 -6.91
N ILE A 181 -5.03 13.67 -6.27
CA ILE A 181 -4.02 13.03 -5.44
C ILE A 181 -4.17 13.54 -4.00
N ILE A 182 -4.28 12.59 -3.08
CA ILE A 182 -4.14 12.83 -1.65
C ILE A 182 -2.76 12.28 -1.28
N ALA A 183 -1.83 13.17 -0.97
CA ALA A 183 -0.47 12.80 -0.61
C ALA A 183 -0.36 12.64 0.91
N ILE A 184 -0.06 11.44 1.40
CA ILE A 184 0.11 11.16 2.82
C ILE A 184 1.54 10.70 3.06
N LYS A 185 2.36 11.60 3.64
CA LYS A 185 3.71 11.26 4.07
C LYS A 185 3.65 10.53 5.40
N ALA A 186 3.83 9.21 5.34
CA ALA A 186 3.86 8.31 6.48
C ALA A 186 5.17 7.51 6.56
N LEU A 187 6.00 7.56 5.51
CA LEU A 187 7.35 7.01 5.47
C LEU A 187 8.38 8.11 5.66
N GLU A 188 9.44 7.80 6.41
CA GLU A 188 10.57 8.68 6.67
C GLU A 188 11.44 8.86 5.41
N LYS A 189 12.43 9.74 5.49
CA LYS A 189 13.43 9.98 4.42
C LYS A 189 14.18 8.72 4.01
N THR A 190 14.36 7.78 4.92
CA THR A 190 14.98 6.47 4.66
C THR A 190 14.08 5.51 3.88
N GLY A 191 12.78 5.83 3.73
CA GLY A 191 11.80 4.99 3.04
C GLY A 191 11.17 3.93 3.93
N ASP A 192 11.35 4.02 5.25
CA ASP A 192 10.73 3.13 6.22
C ASP A 192 9.84 3.89 7.22
N ALA A 193 9.01 3.15 7.95
CA ALA A 193 8.19 3.70 9.02
C ALA A 193 7.83 2.63 10.06
N GLY A 194 7.49 3.09 11.26
CA GLY A 194 6.80 2.24 12.23
C GLY A 194 5.33 2.01 11.82
N ALA A 195 4.78 0.84 12.13
CA ALA A 195 3.39 0.48 11.81
C ALA A 195 2.37 1.53 12.31
N PHE A 196 2.67 2.24 13.40
CA PHE A 196 1.80 3.30 13.93
C PHE A 196 1.54 4.41 12.93
N LYS A 197 2.59 4.87 12.23
CA LYS A 197 2.45 5.93 11.22
C LYS A 197 1.61 5.49 10.03
N ILE A 198 1.76 4.23 9.65
CA ILE A 198 0.93 3.66 8.57
C ILE A 198 -0.52 3.53 9.01
N LEU A 199 -0.78 3.09 10.24
CA LEU A 199 -2.14 3.03 10.78
C LEU A 199 -2.77 4.41 10.94
N GLU A 200 -1.99 5.41 11.36
CA GLU A 200 -2.42 6.81 11.43
C GLU A 200 -2.82 7.33 10.04
N ALA A 201 -2.04 6.99 9.01
CA ALA A 201 -2.37 7.31 7.62
C ALA A 201 -3.65 6.63 7.15
N MET A 202 -3.81 5.33 7.45
CA MET A 202 -5.03 4.57 7.12
C MET A 202 -6.25 5.14 7.86
N GLN A 203 -6.11 5.51 9.13
CA GLN A 203 -7.19 6.14 9.90
C GLN A 203 -7.57 7.48 9.27
N TRP A 204 -6.59 8.32 8.91
CA TRP A 204 -6.85 9.59 8.25
C TRP A 204 -7.63 9.39 6.94
N VAL A 205 -7.26 8.41 6.12
CA VAL A 205 -8.00 8.05 4.90
C VAL A 205 -9.43 7.64 5.24
N TYR A 206 -9.60 6.75 6.22
CA TYR A 206 -10.92 6.27 6.65
C TYR A 206 -11.84 7.43 7.02
N ASP A 207 -11.37 8.39 7.82
CA ASP A 207 -12.15 9.54 8.30
C ASP A 207 -12.48 10.53 7.17
N ASN A 208 -11.56 10.71 6.23
CA ASN A 208 -11.65 11.74 5.19
C ASN A 208 -12.11 11.23 3.81
N ARG A 209 -12.35 9.91 3.63
CA ARG A 209 -12.66 9.30 2.34
C ARG A 209 -13.85 9.92 1.62
N ARG A 210 -14.92 10.28 2.35
CA ARG A 210 -16.11 10.94 1.78
C ARG A 210 -15.81 12.39 1.39
N LYS A 211 -15.12 13.13 2.27
CA LYS A 211 -14.81 14.55 2.09
C LYS A 211 -13.98 14.82 0.83
N PHE A 212 -13.01 13.95 0.56
CA PHE A 212 -12.09 14.10 -0.58
C PHE A 212 -12.38 13.11 -1.71
N ASN A 213 -13.50 12.38 -1.66
CA ASN A 213 -13.86 11.33 -2.63
C ASN A 213 -12.70 10.33 -2.84
N ILE A 214 -12.07 9.87 -1.75
CA ILE A 214 -10.99 8.89 -1.81
C ILE A 214 -11.60 7.51 -2.09
N ARG A 215 -11.39 7.02 -3.31
CA ARG A 215 -11.92 5.73 -3.76
C ARG A 215 -10.85 4.66 -3.87
N VAL A 216 -9.58 5.06 -3.93
CA VAL A 216 -8.42 4.17 -4.06
C VAL A 216 -7.34 4.58 -3.08
N VAL A 217 -6.68 3.61 -2.47
CA VAL A 217 -5.45 3.78 -1.68
C VAL A 217 -4.35 2.94 -2.30
N CYS A 218 -3.20 3.55 -2.53
CA CYS A 218 -1.98 2.91 -3.00
C CYS A 218 -0.99 2.77 -1.83
N MET A 219 -0.59 1.54 -1.54
CA MET A 219 0.38 1.18 -0.50
C MET A 219 1.56 0.45 -1.16
N SER A 220 2.54 1.23 -1.65
CA SER A 220 3.70 0.70 -2.36
C SER A 220 4.82 0.26 -1.41
N PHE A 221 4.49 -0.39 -0.32
CA PHE A 221 5.38 -0.88 0.72
C PHE A 221 4.90 -2.20 1.30
N GLY A 222 5.70 -2.82 2.17
CA GLY A 222 5.27 -4.00 2.90
C GLY A 222 6.17 -4.34 4.08
N SER A 223 5.62 -5.06 5.05
CA SER A 223 6.31 -5.57 6.23
C SER A 223 6.24 -7.10 6.31
N SER A 224 6.98 -7.70 7.22
CA SER A 224 6.82 -9.11 7.56
C SER A 224 5.43 -9.35 8.15
N PRO A 225 4.66 -10.33 7.62
CA PRO A 225 3.33 -10.61 8.14
C PRO A 225 3.35 -11.09 9.60
N LEU A 226 2.37 -10.64 10.39
CA LEU A 226 2.20 -11.02 11.80
C LEU A 226 0.97 -11.94 12.02
N GLY A 227 0.54 -12.65 10.98
CA GLY A 227 -0.63 -13.52 11.01
C GLY A 227 -1.96 -12.76 10.91
N GLU A 228 -3.05 -13.39 11.35
CA GLU A 228 -4.41 -12.85 11.20
C GLU A 228 -4.68 -11.57 12.00
N ARG A 229 -3.87 -11.30 13.03
CA ARG A 229 -3.97 -10.12 13.88
C ARG A 229 -2.95 -9.03 13.50
N ASP A 230 -2.42 -9.10 12.29
CA ASP A 230 -1.52 -8.09 11.74
C ASP A 230 -2.25 -6.74 11.62
N PRO A 231 -1.78 -5.67 12.30
CA PRO A 231 -2.49 -4.39 12.29
C PRO A 231 -2.58 -3.76 10.91
N LEU A 232 -1.57 -3.92 10.05
CA LEU A 232 -1.60 -3.37 8.69
C LEU A 232 -2.61 -4.10 7.81
N LEU A 233 -2.72 -5.43 7.97
CA LEU A 233 -3.73 -6.24 7.30
C LEU A 233 -5.13 -5.79 7.72
N LEU A 234 -5.39 -5.70 9.04
CA LEU A 234 -6.70 -5.32 9.57
C LEU A 234 -7.09 -3.88 9.18
N GLY A 235 -6.13 -2.95 9.17
CA GLY A 235 -6.34 -1.58 8.71
C GLY A 235 -6.71 -1.51 7.24
N ALA A 236 -6.01 -2.26 6.39
CA ALA A 236 -6.28 -2.35 4.96
C ALA A 236 -7.68 -2.97 4.68
N GLU A 237 -8.07 -4.00 5.42
CA GLU A 237 -9.41 -4.60 5.31
C GLU A 237 -10.51 -3.67 5.82
N ALA A 238 -10.25 -2.87 6.86
CA ALA A 238 -11.19 -1.86 7.33
C ALA A 238 -11.46 -0.79 6.26
N LEU A 239 -10.43 -0.33 5.55
CA LEU A 239 -10.57 0.58 4.41
C LEU A 239 -11.39 -0.06 3.27
N TRP A 240 -11.10 -1.32 2.95
CA TRP A 240 -11.83 -2.08 1.93
C TRP A 240 -13.32 -2.18 2.27
N ASN A 241 -13.64 -2.57 3.50
CA ASN A 241 -15.01 -2.65 3.99
C ASN A 241 -15.73 -1.28 4.02
N ALA A 242 -14.98 -0.19 4.13
CA ALA A 242 -15.49 1.18 4.05
C ALA A 242 -15.71 1.69 2.62
N GLY A 243 -15.52 0.84 1.59
CA GLY A 243 -15.75 1.15 0.18
C GLY A 243 -14.54 1.75 -0.54
N VAL A 244 -13.33 1.67 0.05
CA VAL A 244 -12.09 2.14 -0.55
C VAL A 244 -11.33 0.95 -1.14
N VAL A 245 -10.98 1.02 -2.42
CA VAL A 245 -10.14 0.02 -3.09
C VAL A 245 -8.71 0.15 -2.56
N VAL A 246 -8.20 -0.90 -1.93
CA VAL A 246 -6.83 -0.94 -1.41
C VAL A 246 -5.95 -1.75 -2.35
N VAL A 247 -4.87 -1.14 -2.82
CA VAL A 247 -3.88 -1.78 -3.70
C VAL A 247 -2.53 -1.78 -2.98
N ALA A 248 -1.98 -2.96 -2.74
CA ALA A 248 -0.74 -3.16 -2.00
C ALA A 248 0.31 -3.93 -2.81
N ALA A 249 1.59 -3.66 -2.55
CA ALA A 249 2.69 -4.39 -3.14
C ALA A 249 2.79 -5.80 -2.55
N ALA A 250 3.11 -6.79 -3.39
CA ALA A 250 3.41 -8.15 -2.93
C ALA A 250 4.68 -8.21 -2.08
N GLY A 251 5.65 -7.33 -2.35
CA GLY A 251 6.98 -7.31 -1.75
C GLY A 251 8.06 -7.78 -2.73
N ASN A 252 9.32 -7.57 -2.36
CA ASN A 252 10.50 -7.92 -3.18
C ASN A 252 11.39 -8.94 -2.47
N SER A 253 10.78 -9.95 -1.91
CA SER A 253 11.46 -11.07 -1.26
C SER A 253 11.34 -12.37 -2.07
N GLY A 254 11.18 -12.27 -3.39
CA GLY A 254 11.31 -13.38 -4.31
C GLY A 254 12.78 -13.81 -4.47
N PRO A 255 13.03 -14.98 -5.04
CA PRO A 255 12.06 -15.91 -5.63
C PRO A 255 11.40 -16.88 -4.63
N GLU A 256 11.61 -16.73 -3.34
CA GLU A 256 11.12 -17.63 -2.31
C GLU A 256 9.59 -17.67 -2.26
N ASP A 257 9.04 -18.89 -2.10
CA ASP A 257 7.63 -19.09 -1.83
C ASP A 257 7.22 -18.54 -0.47
N ARG A 258 5.94 -18.22 -0.30
CA ARG A 258 5.36 -17.67 0.96
C ARG A 258 6.02 -16.37 1.44
N SER A 259 6.53 -15.58 0.49
CA SER A 259 7.28 -14.35 0.76
C SER A 259 6.44 -13.07 0.67
N ILE A 260 5.12 -13.19 0.40
CA ILE A 260 4.19 -12.04 0.33
C ILE A 260 4.24 -11.23 1.62
N LYS A 261 4.31 -9.91 1.47
CA LYS A 261 4.39 -8.95 2.59
C LYS A 261 3.01 -8.46 3.04
N SER A 262 2.89 -8.07 4.30
CA SER A 262 1.71 -7.38 4.82
C SER A 262 1.70 -5.91 4.34
N PRO A 263 0.51 -5.34 3.99
CA PRO A 263 -0.83 -5.91 4.08
C PRO A 263 -1.22 -6.80 2.89
N GLY A 264 -0.34 -7.02 1.89
CA GLY A 264 -0.60 -7.81 0.69
C GLY A 264 -1.00 -9.28 0.93
N VAL A 265 -0.79 -9.82 2.13
CA VAL A 265 -1.25 -11.16 2.51
C VAL A 265 -2.77 -11.26 2.68
N SER A 266 -3.50 -10.14 2.79
CA SER A 266 -4.95 -10.14 2.90
C SER A 266 -5.61 -10.72 1.65
N ASN A 267 -6.56 -11.63 1.84
CA ASN A 267 -7.36 -12.19 0.74
C ASN A 267 -8.36 -11.18 0.15
N ARG A 268 -8.69 -10.10 0.88
CA ARG A 268 -9.66 -9.09 0.45
C ARG A 268 -9.09 -8.08 -0.52
N ILE A 269 -7.99 -7.42 -0.15
CA ILE A 269 -7.41 -6.33 -0.93
C ILE A 269 -6.75 -6.82 -2.22
N ILE A 270 -6.38 -5.89 -3.09
CA ILE A 270 -5.64 -6.19 -4.32
C ILE A 270 -4.14 -6.18 -4.03
N THR A 271 -3.48 -7.32 -4.24
CA THR A 271 -2.04 -7.48 -4.07
C THR A 271 -1.37 -7.63 -5.42
N VAL A 272 -0.36 -6.81 -5.68
CA VAL A 272 0.27 -6.70 -6.99
C VAL A 272 1.71 -7.20 -6.95
N GLY A 273 2.00 -8.23 -7.74
CA GLY A 273 3.34 -8.74 -8.01
C GLY A 273 3.99 -8.05 -9.21
N GLY A 274 5.25 -8.36 -9.45
CA GLY A 274 6.06 -7.78 -10.52
C GLY A 274 6.14 -8.64 -11.77
N LEU A 275 5.87 -8.04 -12.94
CA LEU A 275 6.13 -8.59 -14.26
C LEU A 275 7.48 -8.04 -14.78
N SER A 276 8.37 -8.91 -15.25
CA SER A 276 9.46 -8.57 -16.15
C SER A 276 8.97 -8.72 -17.59
N ASP A 277 8.95 -7.62 -18.31
CA ASP A 277 8.53 -7.61 -19.70
C ASP A 277 9.70 -7.81 -20.68
N ASN A 278 10.90 -8.03 -20.16
CA ASN A 278 12.15 -8.31 -20.90
C ASN A 278 12.33 -7.43 -22.14
N ARG A 279 11.87 -6.14 -22.03
CA ARG A 279 11.98 -5.18 -23.11
C ARG A 279 13.43 -4.88 -23.47
N ASP A 280 13.69 -4.63 -24.74
CA ASP A 280 14.97 -4.15 -25.23
C ASP A 280 15.25 -2.68 -24.84
N GLU A 281 16.44 -2.19 -25.15
CA GLU A 281 16.84 -0.80 -24.87
C GLU A 281 16.00 0.25 -25.61
N LEU A 282 15.39 -0.11 -26.74
CA LEU A 282 14.53 0.73 -27.56
C LEU A 282 13.08 0.69 -27.08
N GLY A 283 12.74 -0.18 -26.10
CA GLY A 283 11.39 -0.36 -25.54
C GLY A 283 10.49 -1.29 -26.37
N GLY A 284 11.08 -2.08 -27.27
CA GLY A 284 10.43 -3.23 -27.91
C GLY A 284 10.18 -4.34 -26.89
N PHE A 285 9.06 -5.03 -27.01
CA PHE A 285 8.75 -6.18 -26.14
C PHE A 285 8.05 -7.28 -26.94
N ASP A 286 8.29 -8.54 -26.54
CA ASP A 286 7.56 -9.72 -27.00
C ASP A 286 6.85 -10.35 -25.80
N MET A 287 5.54 -10.47 -25.83
CA MET A 287 4.73 -11.07 -24.77
C MET A 287 5.13 -12.52 -24.47
N LYS A 288 5.77 -13.23 -25.41
CA LYS A 288 6.30 -14.59 -25.19
C LYS A 288 7.48 -14.62 -24.23
N LEU A 289 8.14 -13.50 -24.05
CA LEU A 289 9.29 -13.34 -23.15
C LEU A 289 8.89 -12.76 -21.78
N PHE A 290 7.59 -12.62 -21.52
CA PHE A 290 7.11 -12.14 -20.23
C PHE A 290 7.35 -13.18 -19.14
N GLU A 291 7.86 -12.72 -18.01
CA GLU A 291 8.17 -13.54 -16.84
C GLU A 291 7.74 -12.83 -15.56
N VAL A 292 7.51 -13.59 -14.50
CA VAL A 292 7.40 -13.00 -13.16
C VAL A 292 8.78 -12.49 -12.77
N ALA A 293 8.89 -11.21 -12.39
CA ALA A 293 10.16 -10.63 -11.96
C ALA A 293 10.75 -11.43 -10.80
N GLU A 294 12.04 -11.74 -10.86
CA GLU A 294 12.72 -12.61 -9.89
C GLU A 294 12.55 -12.12 -8.46
N PHE A 295 12.65 -10.81 -8.25
CA PHE A 295 12.46 -10.17 -6.94
C PHE A 295 11.00 -10.21 -6.44
N SER A 296 10.01 -10.46 -7.31
CA SER A 296 8.60 -10.43 -6.90
C SER A 296 8.31 -11.48 -5.85
N SER A 297 7.79 -11.06 -4.70
CA SER A 297 7.33 -11.98 -3.66
C SER A 297 6.24 -12.91 -4.18
N ARG A 298 6.27 -14.16 -3.71
CA ARG A 298 5.44 -15.27 -4.20
C ARG A 298 4.56 -15.82 -3.08
N GLY A 299 3.38 -16.28 -3.47
CA GLY A 299 2.45 -16.98 -2.61
C GLY A 299 2.83 -18.45 -2.32
N PRO A 300 1.93 -19.20 -1.70
CA PRO A 300 0.64 -18.73 -1.18
C PRO A 300 0.80 -17.87 0.09
N ALA A 301 -0.20 -17.02 0.36
CA ALA A 301 -0.32 -16.33 1.65
C ALA A 301 -1.29 -17.12 2.54
N GLY A 302 -0.75 -17.87 3.51
CA GLY A 302 -1.56 -18.88 4.22
C GLY A 302 -2.12 -19.92 3.25
N CYS A 303 -3.45 -20.00 3.15
CA CYS A 303 -4.16 -20.86 2.19
C CYS A 303 -4.65 -20.11 0.94
N TYR A 304 -4.38 -18.81 0.83
CA TYR A 304 -4.90 -17.96 -0.24
C TYR A 304 -3.91 -17.81 -1.38
N LEU A 305 -4.46 -17.76 -2.60
CA LEU A 305 -3.72 -17.41 -3.81
C LEU A 305 -3.30 -15.94 -3.73
N LYS A 306 -1.98 -15.67 -3.78
CA LYS A 306 -1.35 -14.37 -3.84
C LYS A 306 -0.06 -14.43 -4.68
N PRO A 307 0.33 -13.31 -5.33
CA PRO A 307 -0.42 -12.05 -5.48
C PRO A 307 -1.75 -12.27 -6.22
N ASP A 308 -2.65 -11.27 -6.29
CA ASP A 308 -3.87 -11.37 -7.10
C ASP A 308 -3.54 -11.27 -8.60
N LEU A 309 -2.59 -10.41 -8.96
CA LEU A 309 -2.13 -10.22 -10.33
C LEU A 309 -0.72 -9.63 -10.33
N ILE A 310 -0.13 -9.57 -11.52
CA ILE A 310 1.16 -8.90 -11.76
C ILE A 310 0.99 -7.72 -12.73
N ALA A 311 1.90 -6.76 -12.64
CA ALA A 311 1.99 -5.64 -13.59
C ALA A 311 3.47 -5.31 -13.85
N PRO A 312 3.80 -4.63 -14.98
CA PRO A 312 5.19 -4.31 -15.31
C PRO A 312 5.94 -3.67 -14.14
N ALA A 313 7.14 -4.18 -13.84
CA ALA A 313 7.89 -3.88 -12.63
C ALA A 313 9.39 -3.66 -12.83
N THR A 314 9.90 -3.75 -14.06
CA THR A 314 11.33 -3.66 -14.35
C THR A 314 11.66 -2.44 -15.22
N ASN A 315 12.73 -1.71 -14.86
CA ASN A 315 13.29 -0.59 -15.64
C ASN A 315 12.26 0.47 -16.07
N ILE A 316 11.40 0.86 -15.19
CA ILE A 316 10.27 1.72 -15.50
C ILE A 316 10.63 3.20 -15.24
N THR A 317 10.12 4.10 -16.07
CA THR A 317 10.37 5.54 -15.97
C THR A 317 9.20 6.23 -15.27
N GLY A 318 9.47 6.95 -14.21
CA GLY A 318 8.51 7.76 -13.45
C GLY A 318 9.12 9.09 -13.00
N VAL A 319 8.31 9.93 -12.36
CA VAL A 319 8.69 11.26 -11.89
C VAL A 319 9.86 11.20 -10.89
N ASN A 320 10.82 12.13 -11.01
CA ASN A 320 11.88 12.34 -10.05
C ASN A 320 11.54 13.53 -9.14
N LYS A 321 11.85 13.42 -7.85
CA LYS A 321 11.60 14.49 -6.86
C LYS A 321 12.33 15.81 -7.14
N LEU A 322 13.42 15.77 -7.89
CA LEU A 322 14.20 16.97 -8.27
C LEU A 322 13.70 17.63 -9.56
N GLY A 323 12.58 17.16 -10.09
CA GLY A 323 12.11 17.50 -11.43
C GLY A 323 12.61 16.51 -12.50
N GLY A 324 11.89 16.36 -13.60
CA GLY A 324 12.20 15.36 -14.62
C GLY A 324 11.83 13.93 -14.23
N TYR A 325 12.59 12.93 -14.70
CA TYR A 325 12.23 11.51 -14.62
C TYR A 325 13.43 10.64 -14.30
N GLN A 326 13.17 9.46 -13.72
CA GLN A 326 14.16 8.43 -13.40
C GLN A 326 13.60 7.03 -13.67
N LYS A 327 14.47 6.01 -13.72
CA LYS A 327 14.08 4.59 -13.86
C LYS A 327 14.24 3.86 -12.55
N MET A 328 13.31 2.97 -12.26
CA MET A 328 13.37 2.10 -11.09
C MET A 328 12.69 0.75 -11.34
N SER A 329 12.86 -0.23 -10.43
CA SER A 329 12.26 -1.57 -10.49
C SER A 329 11.75 -2.00 -9.12
N GLY A 330 10.67 -2.81 -9.07
CA GLY A 330 10.08 -3.29 -7.82
C GLY A 330 8.56 -3.58 -7.92
N THR A 331 7.99 -4.36 -7.03
CA THR A 331 6.53 -4.63 -7.01
C THR A 331 5.71 -3.41 -6.63
N SER A 332 6.27 -2.55 -5.81
CA SER A 332 5.66 -1.27 -5.43
C SER A 332 5.52 -0.28 -6.57
N VAL A 333 5.98 -0.64 -7.69
CA VAL A 333 5.93 0.01 -8.96
C VAL A 333 4.77 -0.49 -9.79
N ALA A 334 4.58 -1.77 -9.84
CA ALA A 334 3.40 -2.42 -10.35
C ALA A 334 2.14 -1.91 -9.63
N THR A 335 2.24 -1.72 -8.30
CA THR A 335 1.16 -1.28 -7.41
C THR A 335 0.48 0.02 -7.86
N PRO A 336 1.17 1.14 -8.10
CA PRO A 336 0.53 2.38 -8.56
C PRO A 336 -0.07 2.29 -9.95
N MET A 337 0.41 1.39 -10.83
CA MET A 337 -0.29 1.14 -12.10
C MET A 337 -1.68 0.61 -11.86
N ILE A 338 -1.80 -0.41 -11.02
CA ILE A 338 -3.08 -1.04 -10.70
C ILE A 338 -3.98 -0.06 -9.91
N ALA A 339 -3.40 0.76 -9.04
CA ALA A 339 -4.14 1.85 -8.40
C ALA A 339 -4.70 2.86 -9.40
N GLY A 340 -3.92 3.24 -10.42
CA GLY A 340 -4.38 4.08 -11.53
C GLY A 340 -5.46 3.40 -12.36
N ILE A 341 -5.30 2.12 -12.69
CA ILE A 341 -6.33 1.33 -13.40
C ILE A 341 -7.63 1.27 -12.59
N ALA A 342 -7.53 1.08 -11.28
CA ALA A 342 -8.70 1.13 -10.39
C ALA A 342 -9.43 2.49 -10.50
N CYS A 343 -8.69 3.61 -10.55
CA CYS A 343 -9.28 4.94 -10.78
C CYS A 343 -9.97 5.05 -12.15
N LEU A 344 -9.41 4.47 -13.22
CA LEU A 344 -10.03 4.44 -14.53
C LEU A 344 -11.32 3.61 -14.55
N ILE A 345 -11.32 2.45 -13.90
CA ILE A 345 -12.51 1.59 -13.77
C ILE A 345 -13.61 2.29 -12.98
N ILE A 346 -13.25 3.01 -11.90
CA ILE A 346 -14.19 3.81 -11.12
C ILE A 346 -14.73 5.00 -11.92
N ASP A 347 -13.89 5.67 -12.72
CA ASP A 347 -14.34 6.78 -13.59
C ASP A 347 -15.37 6.31 -14.61
N LYS A 348 -15.20 5.09 -15.17
CA LYS A 348 -16.18 4.43 -16.06
C LYS A 348 -17.44 3.97 -15.32
N ASN A 349 -17.30 3.55 -14.06
CA ASN A 349 -18.39 2.95 -13.25
C ASN A 349 -18.34 3.51 -11.82
N PRO A 350 -18.88 4.71 -11.56
CA PRO A 350 -18.73 5.41 -10.27
C PRO A 350 -19.27 4.64 -9.06
N ASP A 351 -20.29 3.81 -9.23
CA ASP A 351 -20.95 3.06 -8.15
C ASP A 351 -20.31 1.68 -7.88
N ILE A 352 -19.24 1.33 -8.60
CA ILE A 352 -18.58 0.03 -8.46
C ILE A 352 -18.03 -0.15 -7.03
N THR A 353 -18.33 -1.30 -6.42
CA THR A 353 -17.78 -1.66 -5.10
C THR A 353 -16.34 -2.20 -5.24
N PRO A 354 -15.52 -2.19 -4.16
CA PRO A 354 -14.19 -2.78 -4.19
C PRO A 354 -14.17 -4.24 -4.64
N ASP A 355 -15.12 -5.07 -4.17
CA ASP A 355 -15.20 -6.48 -4.55
C ASP A 355 -15.53 -6.65 -6.04
N GLN A 356 -16.49 -5.88 -6.56
CA GLN A 356 -16.83 -5.89 -7.98
C GLN A 356 -15.65 -5.43 -8.85
N LEU A 357 -14.92 -4.40 -8.40
CA LEU A 357 -13.73 -3.92 -9.11
C LEU A 357 -12.64 -5.00 -9.12
N LYS A 358 -12.36 -5.62 -7.98
CA LYS A 358 -11.37 -6.73 -7.91
C LYS A 358 -11.73 -7.86 -8.85
N VAL A 359 -13.00 -8.29 -8.87
CA VAL A 359 -13.47 -9.34 -9.80
C VAL A 359 -13.27 -8.93 -11.26
N ARG A 360 -13.63 -7.70 -11.64
CA ARG A 360 -13.40 -7.20 -13.02
C ARG A 360 -11.93 -7.17 -13.37
N LEU A 361 -11.08 -6.68 -12.44
CA LEU A 361 -9.64 -6.59 -12.64
C LEU A 361 -9.02 -7.96 -12.91
N VAL A 362 -9.27 -8.96 -12.04
CA VAL A 362 -8.68 -10.29 -12.18
C VAL A 362 -9.22 -11.06 -13.40
N ARG A 363 -10.48 -10.83 -13.80
CA ARG A 363 -11.05 -11.39 -15.04
C ARG A 363 -10.44 -10.80 -16.31
N SER A 364 -9.83 -9.62 -16.19
CA SER A 364 -9.16 -8.92 -17.28
C SER A 364 -7.65 -9.19 -17.29
N CYS A 365 -7.18 -10.29 -16.69
CA CYS A 365 -5.78 -10.67 -16.67
C CYS A 365 -5.48 -11.78 -17.68
N ARG A 366 -4.25 -11.75 -18.24
CA ARG A 366 -3.67 -12.83 -19.07
C ARG A 366 -2.58 -13.55 -18.27
N SER A 367 -2.69 -14.86 -18.17
CA SER A 367 -1.65 -15.71 -17.56
C SER A 367 -0.41 -15.79 -18.45
N ILE A 368 0.76 -15.81 -17.85
CA ILE A 368 2.07 -15.97 -18.52
C ILE A 368 2.87 -17.16 -17.98
N ALA A 369 2.63 -17.56 -16.75
CA ALA A 369 3.36 -18.59 -16.07
C ALA A 369 2.49 -19.83 -15.81
N LYS A 370 3.13 -20.90 -15.36
CA LYS A 370 2.45 -22.14 -15.01
C LYS A 370 2.01 -22.19 -13.54
N ASN A 371 2.59 -21.35 -12.68
CA ASN A 371 2.33 -21.34 -11.23
C ASN A 371 1.58 -20.08 -10.80
N ARG A 372 0.33 -20.23 -10.41
CA ARG A 372 -0.54 -19.15 -9.98
C ARG A 372 -0.08 -18.47 -8.67
N ASN A 373 0.70 -19.13 -7.84
CA ASN A 373 1.29 -18.50 -6.65
C ASN A 373 2.35 -17.44 -6.99
N TYR A 374 2.80 -17.38 -8.25
CA TYR A 374 3.79 -16.39 -8.70
C TYR A 374 3.14 -15.19 -9.40
N GLU A 375 2.13 -15.47 -10.25
CA GLU A 375 1.48 -14.45 -11.09
C GLU A 375 0.04 -14.10 -10.69
N GLY A 376 -0.59 -14.85 -9.79
CA GLY A 376 -2.01 -14.73 -9.51
C GLY A 376 -2.86 -15.12 -10.73
N PHE A 377 -3.67 -14.16 -11.17
CA PHE A 377 -4.44 -14.30 -12.41
C PHE A 377 -3.68 -13.86 -13.67
N GLY A 378 -2.41 -13.45 -13.52
CA GLY A 378 -1.57 -12.94 -14.60
C GLY A 378 -1.50 -11.43 -14.66
N TRP A 379 -1.13 -10.85 -15.80
CA TRP A 379 -1.01 -9.41 -16.00
C TRP A 379 -2.31 -8.80 -16.55
N PHE A 380 -2.64 -7.59 -16.08
CA PHE A 380 -3.85 -6.89 -16.52
C PHE A 380 -3.77 -6.46 -17.98
N ASP A 381 -4.86 -6.70 -18.72
CA ASP A 381 -5.02 -6.31 -20.11
C ASP A 381 -6.39 -5.63 -20.33
N ALA A 382 -6.39 -4.34 -20.63
CA ALA A 382 -7.60 -3.58 -20.86
C ALA A 382 -8.44 -4.10 -22.04
N GLU A 383 -7.84 -4.77 -23.03
CA GLU A 383 -8.61 -5.39 -24.11
C GLU A 383 -9.63 -6.43 -23.61
N LEU A 384 -9.31 -7.14 -22.54
CA LEU A 384 -10.23 -8.10 -21.93
C LEU A 384 -11.35 -7.44 -21.13
N LEU A 385 -11.07 -6.24 -20.58
CA LEU A 385 -12.06 -5.46 -19.82
C LEU A 385 -13.14 -4.85 -20.73
N PHE A 386 -12.79 -4.53 -21.96
CA PHE A 386 -13.66 -3.86 -22.95
C PHE A 386 -14.33 -4.84 -23.92
N ARG A 387 -14.19 -6.13 -23.72
CA ARG A 387 -14.94 -7.19 -24.41
C ARG A 387 -16.23 -7.50 -23.69
#